data_2d34170d4b35d290ebda73cee2bcd76a
#
_entry.id   2d34170d4b35d290ebda73cee2bcd76a
#
_cell.length_a   1.000
_cell.length_b   1.000
_cell.length_c   1.000
_cell.angle_alpha   90.00
_cell.angle_beta   90.00
_cell.angle_gamma   90.00
#
_symmetry.space_group_name_H-M   'P 1'
#
loop_
_entity.id
_entity.type
_entity.pdbx_description
1 polymer ?
#
loop_
_entity_poly.entity_id
_entity_poly.type
_entity_poly.pdbx_seq_one_letter_code
_entity_poly.pdbx_strand_id
1 'polypeptide(L)'
;MISYDGLIGKLNEKGLTKTALANELGISSRTVAKIGHGEKIADRVLEKIAAFLDCKPEELCRNISDNALLQTLRDEKSIRMPGGLYHELQVRMTYNSNHIEGSKLSEDQTRLIFETNTIDVGEGIPVDDIIETVNHFRAIDYVIDHAEEPLT
;
A
#
# COMPACT_ATOMS: atom_id res chain seq x y z
N MET A 1 12.72 -4.69 -2.52
CA MET A 1 12.55 -6.14 -2.82
C MET A 1 11.18 -6.38 -3.43
N ILE A 2 11.03 -7.39 -4.29
CA ILE A 2 9.74 -7.73 -4.90
C ILE A 2 9.23 -9.04 -4.30
N SER A 3 8.00 -9.04 -3.79
CA SER A 3 7.32 -10.29 -3.41
C SER A 3 6.59 -10.88 -4.62
N TYR A 4 6.77 -12.15 -4.85
CA TYR A 4 6.06 -12.95 -5.85
C TYR A 4 5.03 -13.89 -5.22
N ASP A 5 4.53 -13.57 -4.04
CA ASP A 5 3.55 -14.41 -3.32
C ASP A 5 2.28 -14.64 -4.14
N GLY A 6 1.82 -13.64 -4.88
CA GLY A 6 0.70 -13.76 -5.79
C GLY A 6 0.93 -14.80 -6.89
N LEU A 7 2.14 -14.79 -7.49
CA LEU A 7 2.54 -15.82 -8.47
C LEU A 7 2.57 -17.20 -7.85
N ILE A 8 3.18 -17.36 -6.69
CA ILE A 8 3.29 -18.63 -5.99
C ILE A 8 1.89 -19.16 -5.63
N GLY A 9 1.01 -18.32 -5.14
CA GLY A 9 -0.38 -18.67 -4.83
C GLY A 9 -1.13 -19.22 -6.05
N LYS A 10 -1.05 -18.52 -7.18
CA LYS A 10 -1.70 -18.95 -8.44
C LYS A 10 -1.11 -20.22 -9.01
N LEU A 11 0.21 -20.44 -8.88
CA LEU A 11 0.84 -21.72 -9.24
C LEU A 11 0.34 -22.87 -8.37
N ASN A 12 0.24 -22.66 -7.06
CA ASN A 12 -0.28 -23.67 -6.13
C ASN A 12 -1.74 -24.03 -6.44
N GLU A 13 -2.59 -23.05 -6.74
CA GLU A 13 -3.98 -23.28 -7.14
C GLU A 13 -4.10 -24.16 -8.40
N LYS A 14 -3.16 -24.01 -9.34
CA LYS A 14 -3.09 -24.81 -10.57
C LYS A 14 -2.26 -26.09 -10.45
N GLY A 15 -1.69 -26.37 -9.28
CA GLY A 15 -0.83 -27.52 -9.06
C GLY A 15 0.48 -27.48 -9.84
N LEU A 16 0.97 -26.28 -10.18
CA LEU A 16 2.18 -26.07 -10.98
C LEU A 16 3.35 -25.67 -10.10
N THR A 17 4.55 -26.11 -10.50
CA THR A 17 5.80 -25.63 -9.91
C THR A 17 6.39 -24.47 -10.75
N LYS A 18 7.30 -23.68 -10.16
CA LYS A 18 8.06 -22.66 -10.91
C LYS A 18 8.83 -23.24 -12.10
N THR A 19 9.36 -24.45 -11.93
CA THR A 19 10.08 -25.16 -12.98
C THR A 19 9.15 -25.59 -14.11
N ALA A 20 7.97 -26.11 -13.79
CA ALA A 20 6.97 -26.46 -14.78
C ALA A 20 6.51 -25.24 -15.58
N LEU A 21 6.22 -24.10 -14.90
CA LEU A 21 5.91 -22.85 -15.55
C LEU A 21 7.04 -22.37 -16.49
N ALA A 22 8.28 -22.45 -16.03
CA ALA A 22 9.43 -22.05 -16.83
C ALA A 22 9.58 -22.90 -18.10
N ASN A 23 9.36 -24.20 -18.02
CA ASN A 23 9.40 -25.10 -19.18
C ASN A 23 8.28 -24.80 -20.17
N GLU A 24 7.05 -24.58 -19.69
CA GLU A 24 5.90 -24.26 -20.54
C GLU A 24 6.08 -22.94 -21.30
N LEU A 25 6.64 -21.93 -20.65
CA LEU A 25 6.78 -20.59 -21.22
C LEU A 25 8.16 -20.29 -21.82
N GLY A 26 9.10 -21.24 -21.76
CA GLY A 26 10.47 -21.02 -22.22
C GLY A 26 11.22 -19.93 -21.41
N ILE A 27 10.98 -19.88 -20.12
CA ILE A 27 11.61 -18.92 -19.20
C ILE A 27 12.95 -19.50 -18.73
N SER A 28 14.01 -18.69 -18.75
CA SER A 28 15.34 -19.14 -18.33
C SER A 28 15.41 -19.44 -16.83
N SER A 29 16.28 -20.37 -16.46
CA SER A 29 16.57 -20.70 -15.07
C SER A 29 17.04 -19.48 -14.26
N ARG A 30 17.75 -18.55 -14.92
CA ARG A 30 18.17 -17.28 -14.30
C ARG A 30 16.98 -16.42 -13.91
N THR A 31 15.93 -16.37 -14.72
CA THR A 31 14.70 -15.63 -14.40
C THR A 31 13.94 -16.29 -13.24
N VAL A 32 13.89 -17.63 -13.22
CA VAL A 32 13.30 -18.39 -12.10
C VAL A 32 14.05 -18.09 -10.79
N ALA A 33 15.39 -18.04 -10.83
CA ALA A 33 16.20 -17.66 -9.68
C ALA A 33 15.91 -16.23 -9.20
N LYS A 34 15.76 -15.28 -10.11
CA LYS A 34 15.36 -13.89 -9.77
C LYS A 34 14.03 -13.84 -9.04
N ILE A 35 13.04 -14.60 -9.49
CA ILE A 35 11.75 -14.71 -8.79
C ILE A 35 11.96 -15.25 -7.37
N GLY A 36 12.79 -16.27 -7.20
CA GLY A 36 13.11 -16.83 -5.89
C GLY A 36 13.84 -15.87 -4.95
N HIS A 37 14.62 -14.94 -5.50
CA HIS A 37 15.38 -13.94 -4.74
C HIS A 37 14.66 -12.59 -4.56
N GLY A 38 13.42 -12.46 -5.07
CA GLY A 38 12.68 -11.19 -4.99
C GLY A 38 13.27 -10.08 -5.84
N GLU A 39 13.95 -10.42 -6.93
CA GLU A 39 14.52 -9.49 -7.88
C GLU A 39 13.52 -9.18 -9.01
N LYS A 40 13.69 -7.99 -9.62
CA LYS A 40 12.84 -7.60 -10.76
C LYS A 40 13.13 -8.47 -11.99
N ILE A 41 12.06 -8.99 -12.60
CA ILE A 41 12.11 -9.64 -13.92
C ILE A 41 11.63 -8.68 -15.02
N ALA A 42 11.91 -9.00 -16.29
CA ALA A 42 11.47 -8.18 -17.41
C ALA A 42 9.93 -8.14 -17.49
N ASP A 43 9.38 -6.96 -17.75
CA ASP A 43 7.93 -6.75 -17.81
C ASP A 43 7.24 -7.67 -18.82
N ARG A 44 7.85 -7.89 -19.99
CA ARG A 44 7.35 -8.84 -21.00
C ARG A 44 7.24 -10.27 -20.49
N VAL A 45 8.13 -10.69 -19.59
CA VAL A 45 8.09 -12.03 -18.98
C VAL A 45 6.97 -12.09 -17.96
N LEU A 46 6.80 -11.04 -17.16
CA LEU A 46 5.71 -10.94 -16.20
C LEU A 46 4.34 -10.95 -16.91
N GLU A 47 4.19 -10.21 -17.99
CA GLU A 47 2.98 -10.21 -18.84
C GLU A 47 2.69 -11.58 -19.43
N LYS A 48 3.72 -12.30 -19.88
CA LYS A 48 3.60 -13.66 -20.41
C LYS A 48 3.12 -14.65 -19.35
N ILE A 49 3.64 -14.54 -18.15
CA ILE A 49 3.20 -15.35 -17.00
C ILE A 49 1.76 -15.00 -16.63
N ALA A 50 1.42 -13.74 -16.58
CA ALA A 50 0.06 -13.26 -16.27
C ALA A 50 -0.97 -13.77 -17.28
N ALA A 51 -0.65 -13.72 -18.57
CA ALA A 51 -1.50 -14.26 -19.63
C ALA A 51 -1.70 -15.79 -19.50
N PHE A 52 -0.65 -16.52 -19.17
CA PHE A 52 -0.73 -17.96 -18.95
C PHE A 52 -1.58 -18.35 -17.74
N LEU A 53 -1.51 -17.53 -16.67
CA LEU A 53 -2.27 -17.75 -15.43
C LEU A 53 -3.66 -17.10 -15.45
N ASP A 54 -4.04 -16.43 -16.54
CA ASP A 54 -5.31 -15.72 -16.71
C ASP A 54 -5.55 -14.69 -15.59
N CYS A 55 -4.57 -13.81 -15.39
CA CYS A 55 -4.61 -12.76 -14.38
C CYS A 55 -3.87 -11.51 -14.85
N LYS A 56 -3.95 -10.44 -14.06
CA LYS A 56 -3.19 -9.22 -14.31
C LYS A 56 -1.76 -9.33 -13.76
N PRO A 57 -0.76 -8.67 -14.38
CA PRO A 57 0.61 -8.65 -13.87
C PRO A 57 0.73 -8.16 -12.42
N GLU A 58 -0.11 -7.19 -12.03
CA GLU A 58 -0.12 -6.61 -10.68
C GLU A 58 -0.57 -7.61 -9.60
N GLU A 59 -1.27 -8.68 -10.00
CA GLU A 59 -1.68 -9.75 -9.07
C GLU A 59 -0.55 -10.74 -8.77
N LEU A 60 0.51 -10.76 -9.59
CA LEU A 60 1.61 -11.71 -9.48
C LEU A 60 2.70 -11.26 -8.52
N CYS A 61 2.97 -9.97 -8.47
CA CYS A 61 4.05 -9.41 -7.67
C CYS A 61 3.72 -8.03 -7.12
N ARG A 62 4.36 -7.70 -6.01
CA ARG A 62 4.29 -6.36 -5.40
C ARG A 62 5.64 -5.94 -4.88
N ASN A 63 5.90 -4.63 -4.86
CA ASN A 63 7.05 -4.09 -4.18
C ASN A 63 6.85 -4.21 -2.66
N ILE A 64 7.88 -4.71 -1.97
CA ILE A 64 7.94 -4.75 -0.51
C ILE A 64 9.06 -3.81 -0.08
N SER A 65 8.76 -2.93 0.87
CA SER A 65 9.79 -2.11 1.50
C SER A 65 10.71 -2.97 2.36
N ASP A 66 12.01 -2.69 2.31
CA ASP A 66 12.98 -3.25 3.28
C ASP A 66 12.88 -2.55 4.64
N ASN A 67 12.19 -1.42 4.72
CA ASN A 67 11.84 -0.75 5.96
C ASN A 67 10.58 -1.38 6.56
N ALA A 68 10.74 -2.11 7.66
CA ALA A 68 9.64 -2.84 8.31
C ALA A 68 8.50 -1.91 8.77
N LEU A 69 8.82 -0.70 9.25
CA LEU A 69 7.82 0.28 9.67
C LEU A 69 6.98 0.74 8.47
N LEU A 70 7.65 1.13 7.38
CA LEU A 70 6.96 1.58 6.16
C LEU A 70 6.09 0.46 5.57
N GLN A 71 6.60 -0.77 5.56
CA GLN A 71 5.81 -1.91 5.09
C GLN A 71 4.59 -2.16 5.96
N THR A 72 4.71 -2.07 7.28
CA THR A 72 3.57 -2.18 8.20
C THR A 72 2.52 -1.11 7.91
N LEU A 73 2.93 0.14 7.72
CA LEU A 73 2.01 1.24 7.39
C LEU A 73 1.27 0.98 6.06
N ARG A 74 1.98 0.48 5.05
CA ARG A 74 1.39 0.14 3.73
C ARG A 74 0.40 -1.02 3.83
N ASP A 75 0.74 -2.06 4.58
CA ASP A 75 -0.11 -3.24 4.76
C ASP A 75 -1.40 -2.86 5.52
N GLU A 76 -1.28 -2.14 6.64
CA GLU A 76 -2.43 -1.67 7.42
C GLU A 76 -3.32 -0.69 6.64
N LYS A 77 -2.71 0.21 5.85
CA LYS A 77 -3.43 1.11 4.94
C LYS A 77 -4.25 0.32 3.92
N SER A 78 -3.69 -0.71 3.32
CA SER A 78 -4.34 -1.51 2.27
C SER A 78 -5.61 -2.20 2.73
N ILE A 79 -5.63 -2.66 3.98
CA ILE A 79 -6.78 -3.35 4.60
C ILE A 79 -7.64 -2.44 5.48
N ARG A 80 -7.26 -1.14 5.59
CA ARG A 80 -7.90 -0.17 6.49
C ARG A 80 -8.04 -0.69 7.91
N MET A 81 -6.94 -1.23 8.47
CA MET A 81 -6.91 -1.82 9.80
C MET A 81 -7.31 -0.79 10.87
N PRO A 82 -8.42 -1.00 11.61
CA PRO A 82 -8.80 -0.10 12.68
C PRO A 82 -7.89 -0.26 13.90
N GLY A 83 -7.49 0.85 14.52
CA GLY A 83 -6.67 0.85 15.73
C GLY A 83 -5.22 0.38 15.54
N GLY A 84 -4.77 0.20 14.29
CA GLY A 84 -3.39 -0.12 13.97
C GLY A 84 -2.49 1.12 13.95
N LEU A 85 -1.21 0.90 13.65
CA LEU A 85 -0.21 1.96 13.61
C LEU A 85 -0.54 3.03 12.56
N TYR A 86 -0.97 2.61 11.36
CA TYR A 86 -1.40 3.53 10.30
C TYR A 86 -2.58 4.40 10.73
N HIS A 87 -3.61 3.79 11.35
CA HIS A 87 -4.79 4.49 11.84
C HIS A 87 -4.43 5.55 12.90
N GLU A 88 -3.65 5.16 13.91
CA GLU A 88 -3.20 6.07 14.97
C GLU A 88 -2.26 7.17 14.44
N LEU A 89 -1.39 6.84 13.48
CA LEU A 89 -0.53 7.83 12.82
C LEU A 89 -1.39 8.89 12.10
N GLN A 90 -2.36 8.47 11.30
CA GLN A 90 -3.26 9.35 10.57
C GLN A 90 -4.00 10.31 11.51
N VAL A 91 -4.63 9.78 12.54
CA VAL A 91 -5.44 10.58 13.46
C VAL A 91 -4.58 11.55 14.27
N ARG A 92 -3.56 11.03 14.95
CA ARG A 92 -2.75 11.83 15.88
C ARG A 92 -1.87 12.84 15.18
N MET A 93 -1.23 12.46 14.09
CA MET A 93 -0.35 13.38 13.36
C MET A 93 -1.16 14.51 12.74
N THR A 94 -2.32 14.22 12.16
CA THR A 94 -3.22 15.22 11.60
C THR A 94 -3.76 16.14 12.68
N TYR A 95 -4.27 15.59 13.77
CA TYR A 95 -4.75 16.40 14.89
C TYR A 95 -3.66 17.34 15.43
N ASN A 96 -2.49 16.80 15.76
CA ASN A 96 -1.41 17.60 16.35
C ASN A 96 -0.92 18.70 15.40
N SER A 97 -0.73 18.41 14.13
CA SER A 97 -0.29 19.40 13.13
C SER A 97 -1.31 20.54 13.00
N ASN A 98 -2.57 20.20 12.80
CA ASN A 98 -3.63 21.19 12.62
C ASN A 98 -3.90 21.98 13.89
N HIS A 99 -3.81 21.34 15.07
CA HIS A 99 -3.98 22.01 16.35
C HIS A 99 -2.92 23.09 16.60
N ILE A 100 -1.65 22.81 16.23
CA ILE A 100 -0.55 23.79 16.30
C ILE A 100 -0.84 24.99 15.38
N GLU A 101 -1.48 24.76 14.24
CA GLU A 101 -1.87 25.78 13.28
C GLU A 101 -3.17 26.53 13.64
N GLY A 102 -3.81 26.13 14.73
CA GLY A 102 -4.99 26.83 15.29
C GLY A 102 -6.35 26.20 14.93
N SER A 103 -6.37 24.99 14.35
CA SER A 103 -7.62 24.27 14.11
C SER A 103 -8.41 24.05 15.39
N LYS A 104 -9.72 24.16 15.28
CA LYS A 104 -10.67 23.98 16.39
C LYS A 104 -11.20 22.55 16.49
N LEU A 105 -10.82 21.66 15.57
CA LEU A 105 -11.20 20.27 15.62
C LEU A 105 -10.54 19.55 16.82
N SER A 106 -11.32 18.76 17.54
CA SER A 106 -10.79 17.85 18.56
C SER A 106 -10.16 16.60 17.93
N GLU A 107 -9.40 15.85 18.71
CA GLU A 107 -8.88 14.55 18.27
C GLU A 107 -10.00 13.57 17.90
N ASP A 108 -11.09 13.54 18.69
CA ASP A 108 -12.25 12.68 18.42
C ASP A 108 -12.97 13.06 17.11
N GLN A 109 -13.09 14.35 16.83
CA GLN A 109 -13.65 14.83 15.56
C GLN A 109 -12.72 14.49 14.37
N THR A 110 -11.42 14.63 14.55
CA THR A 110 -10.42 14.22 13.55
C THR A 110 -10.51 12.72 13.27
N ARG A 111 -10.63 11.91 14.31
CA ARG A 111 -10.82 10.46 14.23
C ARG A 111 -12.11 10.10 13.50
N LEU A 112 -13.22 10.75 13.84
CA LEU A 112 -14.50 10.52 13.18
C LEU A 112 -14.45 10.82 11.68
N ILE A 113 -13.81 11.92 11.28
CA ILE A 113 -13.62 12.26 9.87
C ILE A 113 -12.81 11.15 9.16
N PHE A 114 -11.72 10.68 9.78
CA PHE A 114 -10.88 9.66 9.20
C PHE A 114 -11.61 8.32 9.01
N GLU A 115 -12.35 7.89 10.03
CA GLU A 115 -13.02 6.59 10.04
C GLU A 115 -14.28 6.54 9.17
N THR A 116 -15.02 7.65 9.07
CA THR A 116 -16.38 7.64 8.51
C THR A 116 -16.56 8.57 7.31
N ASN A 117 -15.60 9.45 7.03
CA ASN A 117 -15.75 10.58 6.10
C ASN A 117 -16.94 11.50 6.44
N THR A 118 -17.37 11.51 7.69
CA THR A 118 -18.43 12.36 8.21
C THR A 118 -17.91 13.18 9.38
N ILE A 119 -18.61 14.25 9.73
CA ILE A 119 -18.31 15.06 10.90
C ILE A 119 -19.60 15.38 11.61
N ASP A 120 -19.59 15.23 12.92
CA ASP A 120 -20.60 15.82 13.80
C ASP A 120 -20.13 17.24 14.12
N VAL A 121 -20.67 18.20 13.40
CA VAL A 121 -20.25 19.58 13.49
C VAL A 121 -20.93 20.21 14.71
N GLY A 122 -20.19 20.34 15.79
CA GLY A 122 -20.54 21.33 16.82
C GLY A 122 -20.53 22.75 16.23
N GLU A 123 -21.30 23.66 16.79
CA GLU A 123 -21.31 25.05 16.34
C GLU A 123 -19.90 25.67 16.39
N GLY A 124 -19.51 26.36 15.31
CA GLY A 124 -18.30 27.17 15.25
C GLY A 124 -17.04 26.50 14.75
N ILE A 125 -17.12 25.33 14.09
CA ILE A 125 -15.98 24.75 13.38
C ILE A 125 -15.92 25.33 11.97
N PRO A 126 -14.82 26.00 11.59
CA PRO A 126 -14.62 26.48 10.24
C PRO A 126 -14.57 25.33 9.23
N VAL A 127 -15.16 25.52 8.04
CA VAL A 127 -15.09 24.55 6.95
C VAL A 127 -13.65 24.30 6.52
N ASP A 128 -12.82 25.32 6.56
CA ASP A 128 -11.41 25.22 6.21
C ASP A 128 -10.66 24.23 7.10
N ASP A 129 -10.94 24.18 8.40
CA ASP A 129 -10.34 23.21 9.32
C ASP A 129 -10.63 21.74 8.88
N ILE A 130 -11.84 21.50 8.36
CA ILE A 130 -12.25 20.18 7.86
C ILE A 130 -11.50 19.84 6.58
N ILE A 131 -11.41 20.79 5.65
CA ILE A 131 -10.71 20.62 4.38
C ILE A 131 -9.22 20.36 4.61
N GLU A 132 -8.59 21.12 5.49
CA GLU A 132 -7.18 20.96 5.88
C GLU A 132 -6.94 19.57 6.49
N THR A 133 -7.84 19.12 7.35
CA THR A 133 -7.77 17.78 7.97
C THR A 133 -7.81 16.68 6.91
N VAL A 134 -8.74 16.73 5.97
CA VAL A 134 -8.84 15.75 4.89
C VAL A 134 -7.61 15.80 3.97
N ASN A 135 -7.12 16.98 3.66
CA ASN A 135 -5.91 17.15 2.85
C ASN A 135 -4.67 16.62 3.57
N HIS A 136 -4.59 16.76 4.89
CA HIS A 136 -3.49 16.22 5.68
C HIS A 136 -3.48 14.68 5.65
N PHE A 137 -4.64 14.03 5.75
CA PHE A 137 -4.74 12.58 5.58
C PHE A 137 -4.21 12.14 4.21
N ARG A 138 -4.59 12.84 3.15
CA ARG A 138 -4.11 12.56 1.78
C ARG A 138 -2.60 12.77 1.64
N ALA A 139 -2.06 13.79 2.31
CA ALA A 139 -0.63 14.05 2.31
C ALA A 139 0.17 12.94 3.00
N ILE A 140 -0.31 12.44 4.14
CA ILE A 140 0.30 11.30 4.84
C ILE A 140 0.25 10.05 3.95
N ASP A 141 -0.89 9.78 3.30
CA ASP A 141 -1.02 8.67 2.36
C ASP A 141 -0.02 8.77 1.21
N TYR A 142 0.12 9.94 0.63
CA TYR A 142 1.09 10.20 -0.44
C TYR A 142 2.52 9.92 0.02
N VAL A 143 2.89 10.40 1.21
CA VAL A 143 4.23 10.17 1.77
C VAL A 143 4.49 8.68 2.00
N ILE A 144 3.53 7.94 2.55
CA ILE A 144 3.66 6.49 2.77
C ILE A 144 3.87 5.75 1.44
N ASP A 145 3.13 6.13 0.40
CA ASP A 145 3.20 5.46 -0.89
C ASP A 145 4.52 5.75 -1.62
N HIS A 146 5.07 6.97 -1.48
CA HIS A 146 6.23 7.46 -2.26
C HIS A 146 7.52 7.60 -1.44
N ALA A 147 7.55 7.15 -0.18
CA ALA A 147 8.66 7.39 0.74
C ALA A 147 10.03 6.84 0.28
N GLU A 148 10.05 5.88 -0.64
CA GLU A 148 11.28 5.29 -1.18
C GLU A 148 11.60 5.76 -2.60
N GLU A 149 10.81 6.68 -3.15
CA GLU A 149 11.07 7.26 -4.47
C GLU A 149 12.15 8.33 -4.37
N PRO A 150 13.04 8.44 -5.37
CA PRO A 150 14.04 9.50 -5.39
C PRO A 150 13.36 10.87 -5.42
N LEU A 151 13.89 11.81 -4.66
CA LEU A 151 13.48 13.21 -4.77
C LEU A 151 13.92 13.74 -6.14
N THR A 152 12.97 14.21 -6.92
CA THR A 152 13.21 14.83 -8.25
C THR A 152 13.26 16.35 -8.14
#